data_e7566049ba9b04bc2504e1ba2bb76e97
#
_entry.id   e7566049ba9b04bc2504e1ba2bb76e97
#
_cell.length_a   1.000
_cell.length_b   1.000
_cell.length_c   1.000
_cell.angle_alpha   90.00
_cell.angle_beta   90.00
_cell.angle_gamma   90.00
#
_symmetry.space_group_name_H-M   'P 1'
#
loop_
_entity.id
_entity.type
_entity.pdbx_description
1 polymer ?
#
loop_
_entity_poly.entity_id
_entity_poly.type
_entity_poly.pdbx_seq_one_letter_code
_entity_poly.pdbx_strand_id
1 'polypeptide(L)'
;MSLLTATHEDFERRNGANLPAGVYRVTIESAGPKAYENGTQLDRMYGNIRTRDGATELSVNGGTFHIGNRKLFAHSWIEHKNPKAQRAGNSQIAREAAAAGLMQAPAKGETAELPFDNWEEYAAQLAGREVLVKVILQTRKSKQGPPELDEDGKPRVDAVVTDWMSA
;
A
#
# COMPACT_ATOMS: atom_id res chain seq x y z
N MET A 1 -20.42 -24.38 30.75
CA MET A 1 -20.38 -23.05 30.10
C MET A 1 -18.94 -22.70 29.74
N SER A 2 -18.65 -22.44 28.48
CA SER A 2 -17.32 -22.04 28.09
C SER A 2 -17.13 -20.53 28.30
N LEU A 3 -15.97 -20.14 28.80
CA LEU A 3 -15.59 -18.72 28.98
C LEU A 3 -15.26 -18.03 27.65
N LEU A 4 -14.82 -18.82 26.66
CA LEU A 4 -14.36 -18.29 25.37
C LEU A 4 -14.54 -19.36 24.30
N THR A 5 -15.02 -18.93 23.15
CA THR A 5 -14.97 -19.75 21.93
C THR A 5 -13.92 -19.12 21.01
N ALA A 6 -12.83 -19.84 20.78
CA ALA A 6 -11.75 -19.38 19.92
C ALA A 6 -11.85 -19.99 18.53
N THR A 7 -11.48 -19.22 17.54
CA THR A 7 -11.39 -19.65 16.15
C THR A 7 -9.92 -19.72 15.73
N HIS A 8 -9.68 -20.26 14.55
CA HIS A 8 -8.32 -20.31 14.00
C HIS A 8 -7.68 -18.91 13.88
N GLU A 9 -8.49 -17.91 13.52
CA GLU A 9 -8.03 -16.53 13.36
C GLU A 9 -7.52 -15.91 14.67
N ASP A 10 -8.02 -16.36 15.82
CA ASP A 10 -7.55 -15.88 17.13
C ASP A 10 -6.10 -16.29 17.41
N PHE A 11 -5.61 -17.31 16.73
CA PHE A 11 -4.25 -17.80 16.87
C PHE A 11 -3.32 -17.30 15.76
N GLU A 12 -3.83 -16.60 14.75
CA GLU A 12 -2.99 -15.96 13.75
C GLU A 12 -2.17 -14.86 14.41
N ARG A 13 -0.86 -14.96 14.29
CA ARG A 13 0.06 -13.94 14.82
C ARG A 13 -0.03 -12.69 13.94
N ARG A 14 -0.52 -11.59 14.52
CA ARG A 14 -0.63 -10.31 13.81
C ARG A 14 0.72 -9.80 13.29
N ASN A 15 1.81 -10.09 14.00
CA ASN A 15 3.16 -9.62 13.64
C ASN A 15 3.87 -10.48 12.59
N GLY A 16 3.40 -11.70 12.33
CA GLY A 16 3.98 -12.58 11.31
C GLY A 16 3.16 -12.63 10.03
N ALA A 17 2.10 -11.85 9.97
CA ALA A 17 1.05 -11.99 8.96
C ALA A 17 1.05 -10.85 7.95
N ASN A 18 2.23 -10.46 7.45
CA ASN A 18 2.31 -9.58 6.29
C ASN A 18 1.80 -10.31 5.06
N LEU A 19 1.15 -9.57 4.17
CA LEU A 19 0.82 -10.10 2.86
C LEU A 19 2.09 -10.61 2.19
N PRO A 20 2.08 -11.83 1.63
CA PRO A 20 3.20 -12.29 0.81
C PRO A 20 3.47 -11.34 -0.35
N ALA A 21 4.72 -11.30 -0.81
CA ALA A 21 5.06 -10.54 -2.01
C ALA A 21 4.23 -11.03 -3.21
N GLY A 22 3.75 -10.12 -4.02
CA GLY A 22 2.92 -10.48 -5.17
C GLY A 22 2.10 -9.29 -5.67
N VAL A 23 1.19 -9.58 -6.60
CA VAL A 23 0.27 -8.60 -7.17
C VAL A 23 -1.12 -8.87 -6.62
N TYR A 24 -1.75 -7.83 -6.08
CA TYR A 24 -3.06 -7.91 -5.47
C TYR A 24 -4.02 -6.90 -6.08
N ARG A 25 -5.28 -7.27 -6.14
CA ARG A 25 -6.38 -6.37 -6.50
C ARG A 25 -6.89 -5.72 -5.21
N VAL A 26 -6.94 -4.40 -5.19
CA VAL A 26 -7.33 -3.65 -3.97
C VAL A 26 -8.32 -2.54 -4.32
N THR A 27 -9.10 -2.15 -3.32
CA THR A 27 -9.92 -0.94 -3.37
C THR A 27 -9.21 0.15 -2.55
N ILE A 28 -9.10 1.34 -3.12
CA ILE A 28 -8.58 2.50 -2.40
C ILE A 28 -9.70 2.98 -1.48
N GLU A 29 -9.61 2.66 -0.20
CA GLU A 29 -10.68 2.97 0.76
C GLU A 29 -10.64 4.42 1.22
N SER A 30 -9.44 4.97 1.38
CA SER A 30 -9.26 6.38 1.73
C SER A 30 -7.96 6.92 1.16
N ALA A 31 -7.95 8.22 0.91
CA ALA A 31 -6.77 8.96 0.47
C ALA A 31 -6.86 10.39 0.98
N GLY A 32 -5.73 11.01 1.25
CA GLY A 32 -5.67 12.40 1.64
C GLY A 32 -4.26 12.91 1.86
N PRO A 33 -4.04 14.21 1.70
CA PRO A 33 -2.76 14.82 2.02
C PRO A 33 -2.58 14.94 3.54
N LYS A 34 -1.36 14.73 4.02
CA LYS A 34 -1.00 14.88 5.41
C LYS A 34 0.36 15.55 5.53
N ALA A 35 0.42 16.58 6.35
CA ALA A 35 1.67 17.32 6.59
C ALA A 35 2.54 16.58 7.61
N TYR A 36 3.82 16.56 7.32
CA TYR A 36 4.88 16.03 8.18
C TYR A 36 5.99 17.06 8.30
N GLU A 37 6.96 16.83 9.16
CA GLU A 37 8.07 17.75 9.40
C GLU A 37 8.86 18.07 8.11
N ASN A 38 9.11 17.06 7.27
CA ASN A 38 9.94 17.19 6.07
C ASN A 38 9.16 17.49 4.78
N GLY A 39 7.84 17.56 4.84
CA GLY A 39 7.00 17.80 3.68
C GLY A 39 5.57 17.32 3.86
N THR A 40 4.89 17.15 2.75
CA THR A 40 3.51 16.67 2.72
C THR A 40 3.43 15.36 1.94
N GLN A 41 2.78 14.37 2.51
CA GLN A 41 2.54 13.07 1.86
C GLN A 41 1.08 12.95 1.44
N LEU A 42 0.86 12.21 0.35
CA LEU A 42 -0.45 11.66 0.03
C LEU A 42 -0.50 10.27 0.67
N ASP A 43 -1.34 10.12 1.69
CA ASP A 43 -1.54 8.87 2.38
C ASP A 43 -2.73 8.14 1.80
N ARG A 44 -2.60 6.82 1.59
CA ARG A 44 -3.68 5.96 1.10
C ARG A 44 -3.81 4.74 1.98
N MET A 45 -5.05 4.29 2.14
CA MET A 45 -5.37 3.01 2.76
C MET A 45 -6.09 2.13 1.73
N TYR A 46 -5.56 0.94 1.51
CA TYR A 46 -6.13 -0.05 0.60
C TYR A 46 -6.79 -1.16 1.39
N GLY A 47 -7.97 -1.53 0.97
CA GLY A 47 -8.71 -2.64 1.54
C GLY A 47 -9.33 -3.53 0.49
N ASN A 48 -10.22 -4.41 0.92
CA ASN A 48 -10.86 -5.38 0.04
C ASN A 48 -9.82 -6.12 -0.80
N ILE A 49 -8.75 -6.57 -0.14
CA ILE A 49 -7.58 -7.14 -0.80
C ILE A 49 -7.93 -8.52 -1.34
N ARG A 50 -7.64 -8.75 -2.60
CA ARG A 50 -7.88 -10.01 -3.30
C ARG A 50 -6.65 -10.36 -4.12
N THR A 51 -6.50 -11.64 -4.46
CA THR A 51 -5.54 -12.03 -5.48
C THR A 51 -5.90 -11.36 -6.81
N ARG A 52 -4.98 -11.38 -7.76
CA ARG A 52 -5.24 -10.84 -9.09
C ARG A 52 -6.50 -11.45 -9.72
N ASP A 53 -6.78 -12.74 -9.45
CA ASP A 53 -7.93 -13.48 -9.96
C ASP A 53 -9.20 -13.27 -9.11
N GLY A 54 -9.12 -12.52 -8.03
CA GLY A 54 -10.26 -12.18 -7.18
C GLY A 54 -10.46 -13.04 -5.94
N ALA A 55 -9.55 -13.97 -5.63
CA ALA A 55 -9.66 -14.81 -4.43
C ALA A 55 -9.28 -14.02 -3.18
N THR A 56 -9.93 -14.33 -2.05
CA THR A 56 -9.68 -13.70 -0.75
C THR A 56 -8.75 -14.53 0.14
N GLU A 57 -8.26 -15.66 -0.37
CA GLU A 57 -7.39 -16.57 0.36
C GLU A 57 -6.20 -16.97 -0.50
N LEU A 58 -5.06 -17.18 0.16
CA LEU A 58 -3.85 -17.71 -0.45
C LEU A 58 -3.42 -18.99 0.27
N SER A 59 -2.86 -19.94 -0.48
CA SER A 59 -2.17 -21.09 0.09
C SER A 59 -0.69 -20.73 0.27
N VAL A 60 -0.24 -20.75 1.52
CA VAL A 60 1.16 -20.44 1.87
C VAL A 60 1.66 -21.53 2.80
N ASN A 61 2.74 -22.23 2.41
CA ASN A 61 3.39 -23.25 3.23
C ASN A 61 2.42 -24.31 3.78
N GLY A 62 1.45 -24.75 2.96
CA GLY A 62 0.46 -25.76 3.33
C GLY A 62 -0.69 -25.27 4.19
N GLY A 63 -0.76 -23.98 4.47
CA GLY A 63 -1.85 -23.32 5.21
C GLY A 63 -2.60 -22.34 4.37
N THR A 64 -3.78 -21.92 4.86
CA THR A 64 -4.61 -20.90 4.25
C THR A 64 -4.35 -19.54 4.90
N PHE A 65 -4.13 -18.54 4.08
CA PHE A 65 -3.89 -17.16 4.52
C PHE A 65 -5.02 -16.27 4.00
N HIS A 66 -5.80 -15.69 4.90
CA HIS A 66 -6.90 -14.80 4.56
C HIS A 66 -6.41 -13.39 4.32
N ILE A 67 -6.66 -12.84 3.14
CA ILE A 67 -6.19 -11.50 2.76
C ILE A 67 -7.31 -10.45 2.70
N GLY A 68 -8.57 -10.88 2.59
CA GLY A 68 -9.71 -9.98 2.34
C GLY A 68 -9.97 -8.94 3.43
N ASN A 69 -9.61 -9.24 4.68
CA ASN A 69 -9.80 -8.34 5.82
C ASN A 69 -8.53 -7.57 6.22
N ARG A 70 -7.47 -7.70 5.43
CA ARG A 70 -6.22 -6.98 5.70
C ARG A 70 -6.23 -5.62 5.05
N LYS A 71 -5.33 -4.76 5.50
CA LYS A 71 -5.15 -3.41 4.96
C LYS A 71 -3.70 -3.22 4.51
N LEU A 72 -3.54 -2.46 3.46
CA LEU A 72 -2.25 -1.95 3.01
C LEU A 72 -2.27 -0.44 3.10
N PHE A 73 -1.10 0.14 3.27
CA PHE A 73 -0.93 1.58 3.33
C PHE A 73 0.15 2.00 2.35
N ALA A 74 -0.01 3.16 1.75
CA ALA A 74 1.00 3.78 0.92
C ALA A 74 1.12 5.25 1.28
N HIS A 75 2.34 5.74 1.27
CA HIS A 75 2.67 7.13 1.57
C HIS A 75 3.60 7.62 0.48
N SER A 76 3.22 8.69 -0.20
CA SER A 76 4.03 9.23 -1.29
C SER A 76 4.18 10.73 -1.13
N TRP A 77 5.39 11.22 -1.26
CA TRP A 77 5.69 12.64 -1.10
C TRP A 77 5.07 13.47 -2.22
N ILE A 78 4.21 14.40 -1.85
CA ILE A 78 3.73 15.48 -2.71
C ILE A 78 4.81 16.56 -2.77
N GLU A 79 5.26 16.97 -1.58
CA GLU A 79 6.33 17.93 -1.38
C GLU A 79 7.31 17.39 -0.35
N HIS A 80 8.58 17.63 -0.56
CA HIS A 80 9.63 17.23 0.35
C HIS A 80 10.84 18.15 0.24
N LYS A 81 11.54 18.37 1.34
CA LYS A 81 12.77 19.18 1.39
C LYS A 81 13.85 18.59 0.47
N ASN A 82 13.91 17.27 0.34
CA ASN A 82 14.84 16.59 -0.56
C ASN A 82 14.20 16.41 -1.94
N PRO A 83 14.79 16.99 -3.02
CA PRO A 83 14.23 16.87 -4.37
C PRO A 83 14.10 15.43 -4.89
N LYS A 84 15.00 14.54 -4.49
CA LYS A 84 14.92 13.12 -4.91
C LYS A 84 13.72 12.42 -4.29
N ALA A 85 13.45 12.66 -3.01
CA ALA A 85 12.28 12.11 -2.33
C ALA A 85 10.99 12.64 -2.95
N GLN A 86 10.93 13.93 -3.24
CA GLN A 86 9.77 14.54 -3.89
C GLN A 86 9.53 13.93 -5.28
N ARG A 87 10.59 13.76 -6.08
CA ARG A 87 10.47 13.18 -7.41
C ARG A 87 9.97 11.73 -7.35
N ALA A 88 10.51 10.93 -6.44
CA ALA A 88 10.07 9.56 -6.25
C ALA A 88 8.59 9.49 -5.86
N GLY A 89 8.16 10.34 -4.92
CA GLY A 89 6.78 10.41 -4.49
C GLY A 89 5.84 10.84 -5.61
N ASN A 90 6.20 11.86 -6.37
CA ASN A 90 5.42 12.32 -7.51
C ASN A 90 5.28 11.25 -8.60
N SER A 91 6.35 10.49 -8.83
CA SER A 91 6.32 9.36 -9.78
C SER A 91 5.35 8.27 -9.33
N GLN A 92 5.33 7.95 -8.05
CA GLN A 92 4.40 6.97 -7.47
C GLN A 92 2.95 7.44 -7.61
N ILE A 93 2.67 8.69 -7.30
CA ILE A 93 1.34 9.28 -7.43
C ILE A 93 0.87 9.24 -8.89
N ALA A 94 1.74 9.61 -9.83
CA ALA A 94 1.41 9.59 -11.25
C ALA A 94 1.07 8.17 -11.73
N ARG A 95 1.83 7.17 -11.32
CA ARG A 95 1.57 5.78 -11.70
C ARG A 95 0.25 5.27 -11.13
N GLU A 96 -0.05 5.61 -9.89
CA GLU A 96 -1.34 5.26 -9.29
C GLU A 96 -2.50 5.97 -9.97
N ALA A 97 -2.35 7.26 -10.27
CA ALA A 97 -3.38 8.02 -10.96
C ALA A 97 -3.71 7.42 -12.34
N ALA A 98 -2.67 7.02 -13.08
CA ALA A 98 -2.85 6.36 -14.38
C ALA A 98 -3.53 4.99 -14.21
N ALA A 99 -3.11 4.20 -13.22
CA ALA A 99 -3.70 2.89 -12.91
C ALA A 99 -5.18 3.01 -12.52
N ALA A 100 -5.55 4.06 -11.79
CA ALA A 100 -6.91 4.33 -11.37
C ALA A 100 -7.79 4.98 -12.46
N GLY A 101 -7.22 5.29 -13.61
CA GLY A 101 -7.95 5.90 -14.73
C GLY A 101 -8.16 7.40 -14.58
N LEU A 102 -7.40 8.08 -13.72
CA LEU A 102 -7.54 9.50 -13.45
C LEU A 102 -6.60 10.39 -14.28
N MET A 103 -5.67 9.80 -15.00
CA MET A 103 -4.86 10.48 -15.98
C MET A 103 -4.34 9.47 -17.00
N GLN A 104 -3.89 9.96 -18.15
CA GLN A 104 -3.21 9.12 -19.15
C GLN A 104 -1.71 9.29 -19.01
N ALA A 105 -0.97 8.17 -19.07
CA ALA A 105 0.48 8.23 -19.12
C ALA A 105 0.92 8.95 -20.40
N PRO A 106 1.82 9.94 -20.31
CA PRO A 106 2.30 10.65 -21.50
C PRO A 106 3.17 9.75 -22.38
N ALA A 107 3.16 10.01 -23.67
CA ALA A 107 4.09 9.40 -24.59
C ALA A 107 5.51 9.89 -24.32
N LYS A 108 6.51 9.13 -24.80
CA LYS A 108 7.91 9.51 -24.64
C LYS A 108 8.17 10.90 -25.21
N GLY A 109 8.77 11.78 -24.40
CA GLY A 109 9.04 13.16 -24.77
C GLY A 109 7.90 14.13 -24.50
N GLU A 110 6.74 13.63 -24.09
CA GLU A 110 5.59 14.45 -23.72
C GLU A 110 5.45 14.51 -22.20
N THR A 111 4.68 15.49 -21.71
CA THR A 111 4.33 15.61 -20.31
C THR A 111 2.81 15.52 -20.14
N ALA A 112 2.37 15.10 -18.96
CA ALA A 112 0.95 15.11 -18.61
C ALA A 112 0.80 15.72 -17.22
N GLU A 113 -0.30 16.41 -17.00
CA GLU A 113 -0.61 16.99 -15.71
C GLU A 113 -1.76 16.22 -15.07
N LEU A 114 -1.77 16.20 -13.73
CA LEU A 114 -2.88 15.67 -12.98
C LEU A 114 -4.05 16.67 -13.09
N PRO A 115 -5.20 16.27 -13.67
CA PRO A 115 -6.27 17.23 -14.02
C PRO A 115 -7.16 17.60 -12.82
N PHE A 116 -6.56 18.06 -11.74
CA PHE A 116 -7.24 18.46 -10.51
C PHE A 116 -6.65 19.77 -10.00
N ASP A 117 -7.47 20.59 -9.37
CA ASP A 117 -7.04 21.89 -8.87
C ASP A 117 -6.35 21.81 -7.52
N ASN A 118 -6.65 20.77 -6.73
CA ASN A 118 -6.04 20.56 -5.43
C ASN A 118 -6.00 19.09 -5.06
N TRP A 119 -5.21 18.76 -4.05
CA TRP A 119 -4.99 17.37 -3.63
C TRP A 119 -6.21 16.74 -2.98
N GLU A 120 -7.06 17.54 -2.35
CA GLU A 120 -8.30 17.07 -1.72
C GLU A 120 -9.29 16.56 -2.78
N GLU A 121 -9.42 17.27 -3.90
CA GLU A 121 -10.25 16.82 -5.03
C GLU A 121 -9.70 15.53 -5.65
N TYR A 122 -8.40 15.47 -5.86
CA TYR A 122 -7.76 14.27 -6.37
C TYR A 122 -8.00 13.08 -5.45
N ALA A 123 -7.76 13.24 -4.15
CA ALA A 123 -7.96 12.20 -3.17
C ALA A 123 -9.42 11.71 -3.14
N ALA A 124 -10.37 12.63 -3.23
CA ALA A 124 -11.80 12.28 -3.29
C ALA A 124 -12.14 11.44 -4.52
N GLN A 125 -11.53 11.73 -5.67
CA GLN A 125 -11.73 10.95 -6.89
C GLN A 125 -11.00 9.61 -6.85
N LEU A 126 -9.88 9.54 -6.15
CA LEU A 126 -9.09 8.32 -6.00
C LEU A 126 -9.83 7.30 -5.11
N ALA A 127 -10.47 7.76 -4.06
CA ALA A 127 -11.19 6.90 -3.11
C ALA A 127 -12.31 6.13 -3.81
N GLY A 128 -12.42 4.83 -3.47
CA GLY A 128 -13.40 3.92 -4.05
C GLY A 128 -12.96 3.23 -5.34
N ARG A 129 -11.86 3.65 -5.94
CA ARG A 129 -11.36 3.04 -7.17
C ARG A 129 -10.60 1.75 -6.88
N GLU A 130 -10.58 0.88 -7.87
CA GLU A 130 -9.90 -0.40 -7.81
C GLU A 130 -8.63 -0.35 -8.66
N VAL A 131 -7.54 -0.86 -8.13
CA VAL A 131 -6.26 -0.97 -8.82
C VAL A 131 -5.59 -2.30 -8.47
N LEU A 132 -4.63 -2.71 -9.29
CA LEU A 132 -3.69 -3.75 -8.93
C LEU A 132 -2.46 -3.09 -8.30
N VAL A 133 -1.98 -3.67 -7.21
CA VAL A 133 -0.76 -3.18 -6.54
C VAL A 133 0.27 -4.30 -6.47
N LYS A 134 1.51 -3.94 -6.68
CA LYS A 134 2.64 -4.85 -6.46
C LYS A 134 3.15 -4.63 -5.05
N VAL A 135 3.21 -5.72 -4.29
CA VAL A 135 3.68 -5.73 -2.90
C VAL A 135 5.01 -6.45 -2.84
N ILE A 136 5.97 -5.84 -2.18
CA ILE A 136 7.22 -6.49 -1.81
C ILE A 136 7.34 -6.51 -0.29
N LEU A 137 8.17 -7.41 0.21
CA LEU A 137 8.52 -7.44 1.63
C LEU A 137 9.83 -6.69 1.82
N GLN A 138 9.82 -5.74 2.75
CA GLN A 138 10.98 -4.89 3.04
C GLN A 138 11.30 -4.97 4.51
N THR A 139 12.57 -5.17 4.84
CA THR A 139 13.03 -5.18 6.22
C THR A 139 12.89 -3.79 6.83
N ARG A 140 12.23 -3.71 7.98
CA ARG A 140 12.08 -2.47 8.73
C ARG A 140 13.41 -2.08 9.34
N LYS A 141 13.90 -0.89 9.00
CA LYS A 141 15.13 -0.33 9.58
C LYS A 141 14.77 0.66 10.68
N SER A 142 15.49 0.58 11.79
CA SER A 142 15.44 1.65 12.78
C SER A 142 16.18 2.89 12.24
N LYS A 143 15.78 4.07 12.70
CA LYS A 143 16.41 5.34 12.27
C LYS A 143 17.91 5.40 12.58
N GLN A 144 18.36 4.66 13.58
CA GLN A 144 19.75 4.61 14.02
C GLN A 144 20.04 3.21 14.54
N GLY A 145 20.87 2.45 13.82
CA GLY A 145 21.34 1.16 14.29
C GLY A 145 20.77 -0.05 13.56
N PRO A 146 20.80 -1.23 14.18
CA PRO A 146 20.38 -2.47 13.55
C PRO A 146 18.88 -2.50 13.28
N PRO A 147 18.40 -3.37 12.36
CA PRO A 147 16.99 -3.53 12.08
C PRO A 147 16.19 -3.85 13.36
N GLU A 148 14.94 -3.38 13.42
CA GLU A 148 14.02 -3.82 14.46
C GLU A 148 13.79 -5.32 14.36
N LEU A 149 13.75 -6.00 15.52
CA LEU A 149 13.52 -7.43 15.60
C LEU A 149 12.07 -7.70 16.03
N ASP A 150 11.51 -8.80 15.51
CA ASP A 150 10.22 -9.30 15.94
C ASP A 150 10.36 -10.13 17.22
N GLU A 151 9.25 -10.74 17.68
CA GLU A 151 9.22 -11.56 18.88
C GLU A 151 10.14 -12.80 18.79
N ASP A 152 10.39 -13.29 17.58
CA ASP A 152 11.24 -14.46 17.32
C ASP A 152 12.70 -14.07 17.11
N GLY A 153 13.06 -12.80 17.28
CA GLY A 153 14.42 -12.32 17.09
C GLY A 153 14.83 -12.14 15.63
N LYS A 154 13.89 -12.24 14.69
CA LYS A 154 14.13 -12.02 13.27
C LYS A 154 13.86 -10.56 12.89
N PRO A 155 14.52 -10.03 11.85
CA PRO A 155 14.21 -8.67 11.38
C PRO A 155 12.72 -8.52 11.03
N ARG A 156 12.11 -7.42 11.49
CA ARG A 156 10.73 -7.09 11.13
C ARG A 156 10.65 -6.76 9.65
N VAL A 157 9.61 -7.26 9.01
CA VAL A 157 9.37 -7.10 7.58
C VAL A 157 8.01 -6.45 7.40
N ASP A 158 7.97 -5.43 6.55
CA ASP A 158 6.74 -4.75 6.17
C ASP A 158 6.36 -5.08 4.74
N ALA A 159 5.06 -5.25 4.49
CA ALA A 159 4.52 -5.32 3.14
C ALA A 159 4.40 -3.90 2.60
N VAL A 160 5.09 -3.63 1.50
CA VAL A 160 5.19 -2.30 0.90
C VAL A 160 4.68 -2.33 -0.53
N VAL A 161 3.81 -1.39 -0.87
CA VAL A 161 3.33 -1.19 -2.24
C VAL A 161 4.39 -0.44 -3.03
N THR A 162 4.86 -1.02 -4.13
CA THR A 162 5.93 -0.44 -4.96
C THR A 162 5.48 -0.07 -6.36
N ASP A 163 4.37 -0.60 -6.83
CA ASP A 163 3.86 -0.29 -8.16
C ASP A 163 2.34 -0.43 -8.21
N TRP A 164 1.74 0.24 -9.18
CA TRP A 164 0.31 0.29 -9.41
C TRP A 164 0.01 -0.01 -10.87
N MET A 165 -1.01 -0.80 -11.12
CA MET A 165 -1.43 -1.21 -12.45
C MET A 165 -2.95 -1.13 -12.56
N SER A 166 -3.46 -0.98 -13.77
CA SER A 166 -4.90 -0.99 -14.01
C SER A 166 -5.52 -2.34 -13.64
N ALA A 167 -6.62 -2.26 -12.94
CA ALA A 167 -7.37 -3.45 -12.54
C ALA A 167 -8.17 -4.04 -13.70
#